data_ef7e40e0a5b6ab3a2e3f0c3f649f3eff
#
_entry.id   ef7e40e0a5b6ab3a2e3f0c3f649f3eff
#
_cell.length_a   1.000
_cell.length_b   1.000
_cell.length_c   1.000
_cell.angle_alpha   90.00
_cell.angle_beta   90.00
_cell.angle_gamma   90.00
#
_symmetry.space_group_name_H-M   'P 1'
#
loop_
_entity.id
_entity.type
_entity.pdbx_description
1 polymer ?
#
loop_
_entity_poly.entity_id
_entity_poly.type
_entity_poly.pdbx_seq_one_letter_code
_entity_poly.pdbx_strand_id
1 'polypeptide(L)'
;LGDVYKRQAVIEEYYPDVEVLMGTSTAGIAHAAITAHLMNLPMGYVRSGHKDHGRGNQIEGKLEKGQKVVVVEDLISTGGSVLEVVDVLREAGADVLGVASIFTYGMQKGLDRLAAANVINHSLSNFDTLCEVAAEEGYIKPEDIARLKKFRQNPSDESWMNG
;
A
#
# COMPACT_ATOMS: atom_id res chain seq x y z
N LEU A 1 14.20 9.78 -4.59
CA LEU A 1 14.77 9.71 -3.21
C LEU A 1 13.84 10.29 -2.15
N GLY A 2 13.03 11.33 -2.48
CA GLY A 2 12.13 11.95 -1.49
C GLY A 2 11.06 11.01 -0.91
N ASP A 3 10.53 10.09 -1.70
CA ASP A 3 9.53 9.12 -1.26
C ASP A 3 10.09 8.09 -0.28
N VAL A 4 11.35 7.71 -0.43
CA VAL A 4 12.02 6.73 0.43
C VAL A 4 12.17 7.27 1.86
N TYR A 5 12.72 8.48 2.01
CA TYR A 5 12.88 9.12 3.33
C TYR A 5 11.53 9.44 3.99
N LYS A 6 10.53 9.86 3.20
CA LYS A 6 9.19 10.09 3.72
C LYS A 6 8.55 8.79 4.21
N ARG A 7 8.75 7.68 3.49
CA ARG A 7 8.25 6.37 3.91
C ARG A 7 8.93 5.89 5.18
N GLN A 8 10.26 6.05 5.28
CA GLN A 8 10.97 5.78 6.52
C GLN A 8 10.33 6.54 7.68
N ALA A 9 10.15 7.86 7.55
CA ALA A 9 9.53 8.68 8.59
C ALA A 9 8.11 8.20 8.96
N VAL A 10 7.28 7.84 7.98
CA VAL A 10 5.95 7.27 8.22
C VAL A 10 6.02 5.97 8.99
N ILE A 11 6.94 5.07 8.65
CA ILE A 11 7.08 3.79 9.34
C ILE A 11 7.57 4.02 10.77
N GLU A 12 8.55 4.90 10.98
CA GLU A 12 9.07 5.23 12.31
C GLU A 12 8.01 5.89 13.21
N GLU A 13 7.13 6.72 12.64
CA GLU A 13 6.06 7.41 13.38
C GLU A 13 4.91 6.47 13.75
N TYR A 14 4.40 5.69 12.78
CA TYR A 14 3.17 4.91 12.98
C TYR A 14 3.40 3.45 13.34
N TYR A 15 4.60 2.93 13.08
CA TYR A 15 4.96 1.53 13.32
C TYR A 15 6.33 1.40 14.00
N PRO A 16 6.56 2.06 15.15
CA PRO A 16 7.90 2.13 15.78
C PRO A 16 8.46 0.78 16.21
N ASP A 17 7.59 -0.21 16.38
CA ASP A 17 7.95 -1.57 16.81
C ASP A 17 8.18 -2.54 15.65
N VAL A 18 8.24 -2.07 14.40
CA VAL A 18 8.42 -2.93 13.24
C VAL A 18 9.76 -3.67 13.29
N GLU A 19 9.74 -4.96 12.97
CA GLU A 19 10.91 -5.83 12.96
C GLU A 19 11.31 -6.26 11.56
N VAL A 20 10.37 -6.28 10.60
CA VAL A 20 10.58 -6.75 9.22
C VAL A 20 9.73 -5.93 8.26
N LEU A 21 10.29 -5.55 7.11
CA LEU A 21 9.51 -4.98 6.01
C LEU A 21 9.22 -6.03 4.94
N MET A 22 7.96 -6.14 4.52
CA MET A 22 7.51 -7.07 3.49
C MET A 22 6.95 -6.32 2.29
N GLY A 23 7.62 -6.45 1.14
CA GLY A 23 7.19 -5.84 -0.12
C GLY A 23 6.06 -6.63 -0.79
N THR A 24 5.16 -5.93 -1.45
CA THR A 24 4.21 -6.54 -2.38
C THR A 24 4.86 -6.75 -3.75
N SER A 25 4.59 -7.88 -4.39
CA SER A 25 5.06 -8.09 -5.77
C SER A 25 4.21 -7.28 -6.75
N THR A 26 4.80 -6.51 -7.65
CA THR A 26 6.23 -6.45 -7.96
C THR A 26 6.85 -5.14 -7.47
N ALA A 27 6.15 -4.03 -7.56
CA ALA A 27 6.72 -2.70 -7.33
C ALA A 27 7.10 -2.47 -5.86
N GLY A 28 6.34 -2.99 -4.90
CA GLY A 28 6.64 -2.89 -3.47
C GLY A 28 7.98 -3.50 -3.06
N ILE A 29 8.53 -4.46 -3.83
CA ILE A 29 9.79 -5.13 -3.51
C ILE A 29 10.97 -4.14 -3.43
N ALA A 30 11.17 -3.35 -4.48
CA ALA A 30 12.28 -2.38 -4.52
C ALA A 30 12.11 -1.32 -3.41
N HIS A 31 10.89 -0.87 -3.18
CA HIS A 31 10.57 0.09 -2.14
C HIS A 31 10.83 -0.46 -0.73
N ALA A 32 10.45 -1.71 -0.47
CA ALA A 32 10.74 -2.39 0.78
C ALA A 32 12.25 -2.54 0.99
N ALA A 33 13.01 -2.96 -0.04
CA ALA A 33 14.44 -3.17 0.03
C ALA A 33 15.21 -1.89 0.39
N ILE A 34 14.90 -0.78 -0.29
CA ILE A 34 15.57 0.49 -0.05
C ILE A 34 15.22 1.03 1.35
N THR A 35 13.95 0.98 1.74
CA THR A 35 13.51 1.45 3.06
C THR A 35 14.09 0.60 4.18
N ALA A 36 14.09 -0.72 4.05
CA ALA A 36 14.69 -1.64 5.02
C ALA A 36 16.19 -1.40 5.18
N HIS A 37 16.90 -1.15 4.07
CA HIS A 37 18.32 -0.79 4.13
C HIS A 37 18.57 0.48 4.96
N LEU A 38 17.78 1.53 4.75
CA LEU A 38 17.90 2.79 5.50
C LEU A 38 17.57 2.62 6.99
N MET A 39 16.60 1.78 7.30
CA MET A 39 16.16 1.51 8.67
C MET A 39 17.00 0.42 9.37
N ASN A 40 17.94 -0.19 8.66
CA ASN A 40 18.71 -1.35 9.13
C ASN A 40 17.81 -2.50 9.60
N LEU A 41 16.73 -2.75 8.87
CA LEU A 41 15.76 -3.82 9.12
C LEU A 41 15.92 -4.95 8.09
N PRO A 42 15.61 -6.20 8.47
CA PRO A 42 15.44 -7.27 7.49
C PRO A 42 14.23 -7.00 6.59
N MET A 43 14.28 -7.56 5.37
CA MET A 43 13.17 -7.48 4.44
C MET A 43 12.92 -8.82 3.76
N GLY A 44 11.69 -8.98 3.29
CA GLY A 44 11.24 -10.02 2.40
C GLY A 44 10.16 -9.48 1.47
N TYR A 45 9.53 -10.37 0.72
CA TYR A 45 8.37 -10.01 -0.10
C TYR A 45 7.44 -11.19 -0.30
N VAL A 46 6.19 -10.90 -0.65
CA VAL A 46 5.20 -11.92 -0.97
C VAL A 46 4.96 -11.93 -2.47
N ARG A 47 5.13 -13.09 -3.10
CA ARG A 47 4.88 -13.27 -4.53
C ARG A 47 3.39 -13.26 -4.83
N SER A 48 3.02 -12.64 -5.95
CA SER A 48 1.69 -12.77 -6.52
C SER A 48 1.48 -14.17 -7.14
N GLY A 49 0.31 -14.77 -6.89
CA GLY A 49 -0.12 -16.03 -7.49
C GLY A 49 0.18 -17.28 -6.67
N HIS A 50 -0.78 -18.19 -6.67
CA HIS A 50 -0.59 -19.56 -6.15
C HIS A 50 0.25 -20.38 -7.14
N LYS A 51 1.33 -21.01 -6.66
CA LYS A 51 1.86 -22.17 -7.37
C LYS A 51 0.95 -23.35 -7.07
N ASP A 52 0.53 -24.10 -8.10
CA ASP A 52 -0.28 -25.32 -8.00
C ASP A 52 0.37 -26.46 -7.18
N HIS A 53 1.55 -26.24 -6.65
CA HIS A 53 2.32 -27.23 -5.90
C HIS A 53 2.69 -26.72 -4.50
N GLY A 54 1.70 -26.70 -3.57
CA GLY A 54 1.93 -26.56 -2.13
C GLY A 54 1.93 -25.12 -1.61
N ARG A 55 1.19 -24.90 -0.54
CA ARG A 55 1.03 -23.65 0.22
C ARG A 55 2.33 -23.07 0.82
N GLY A 56 3.51 -23.61 0.46
CA GLY A 56 4.72 -23.47 1.24
C GLY A 56 5.66 -22.32 0.88
N ASN A 57 5.50 -21.55 -0.24
CA ASN A 57 6.57 -20.67 -0.69
C ASN A 57 6.08 -19.39 -1.43
N GLN A 58 5.09 -18.68 -0.88
CA GLN A 58 4.77 -17.35 -1.39
C GLN A 58 5.66 -16.27 -0.77
N ILE A 59 6.21 -16.52 0.42
CA ILE A 59 7.07 -15.57 1.13
C ILE A 59 8.52 -15.85 0.73
N GLU A 60 9.19 -14.85 0.22
CA GLU A 60 10.63 -14.86 -0.04
C GLU A 60 11.34 -13.98 1.00
N GLY A 61 12.39 -14.53 1.59
CA GLY A 61 13.08 -13.95 2.73
C GLY A 61 12.79 -14.73 4.01
N LYS A 62 13.33 -14.23 5.13
CA LYS A 62 13.15 -14.88 6.44
C LYS A 62 12.01 -14.17 7.18
N LEU A 63 11.03 -14.95 7.62
CA LEU A 63 9.95 -14.51 8.49
C LEU A 63 9.80 -15.52 9.64
N GLU A 64 9.80 -15.03 10.87
CA GLU A 64 9.58 -15.83 12.06
C GLU A 64 8.18 -15.59 12.63
N LYS A 65 7.60 -16.63 13.22
CA LYS A 65 6.29 -16.52 13.85
C LYS A 65 6.30 -15.48 14.97
N GLY A 66 5.32 -14.59 14.95
CA GLY A 66 5.17 -13.50 15.92
C GLY A 66 5.98 -12.25 15.58
N GLN A 67 6.79 -12.24 14.51
CA GLN A 67 7.49 -11.02 14.10
C GLN A 67 6.51 -9.93 13.67
N LYS A 68 6.81 -8.71 14.06
CA LYS A 68 6.06 -7.50 13.73
C LYS A 68 6.43 -7.01 12.34
N VAL A 69 5.46 -7.02 11.44
CA VAL A 69 5.66 -6.75 10.00
C VAL A 69 4.92 -5.50 9.56
N VAL A 70 5.57 -4.66 8.77
CA VAL A 70 4.90 -3.63 7.96
C VAL A 70 4.97 -4.04 6.49
N VAL A 71 3.83 -4.05 5.82
CA VAL A 71 3.73 -4.27 4.38
C VAL A 71 4.05 -2.98 3.64
N VAL A 72 4.93 -3.05 2.66
CA VAL A 72 5.31 -1.91 1.81
C VAL A 72 4.70 -2.09 0.43
N GLU A 73 3.86 -1.11 0.04
CA GLU A 73 3.13 -1.09 -1.22
C GLU A 73 3.46 0.18 -2.02
N ASP A 74 3.31 0.15 -3.32
CA ASP A 74 3.41 1.35 -4.15
C ASP A 74 2.07 2.09 -4.23
N LEU A 75 0.99 1.40 -4.55
CA LEU A 75 -0.30 2.02 -4.84
C LEU A 75 -1.48 1.19 -4.33
N ILE A 76 -2.39 1.83 -3.61
CA ILE A 76 -3.65 1.22 -3.17
C ILE A 76 -4.83 1.83 -3.94
N SER A 77 -5.53 0.99 -4.68
CA SER A 77 -6.82 1.31 -5.30
C SER A 77 -7.99 0.72 -4.50
N THR A 78 -8.35 -0.54 -4.79
CA THR A 78 -9.43 -1.27 -4.11
C THR A 78 -8.95 -2.16 -2.97
N GLY A 79 -7.64 -2.19 -2.69
CA GLY A 79 -7.03 -2.90 -1.56
C GLY A 79 -6.95 -4.42 -1.69
N GLY A 80 -7.39 -5.01 -2.82
CA GLY A 80 -7.43 -6.47 -2.95
C GLY A 80 -6.04 -7.10 -2.85
N SER A 81 -5.09 -6.67 -3.67
CA SER A 81 -3.74 -7.24 -3.73
C SER A 81 -2.97 -7.12 -2.42
N VAL A 82 -3.02 -5.97 -1.77
CA VAL A 82 -2.33 -5.78 -0.49
C VAL A 82 -2.92 -6.62 0.62
N LEU A 83 -4.25 -6.85 0.62
CA LEU A 83 -4.91 -7.72 1.61
C LEU A 83 -4.56 -9.19 1.40
N GLU A 84 -4.42 -9.66 0.16
CA GLU A 84 -3.90 -11.01 -0.11
C GLU A 84 -2.51 -11.22 0.50
N VAL A 85 -1.64 -10.20 0.42
CA VAL A 85 -0.31 -10.22 1.06
C VAL A 85 -0.43 -10.26 2.58
N VAL A 86 -1.30 -9.44 3.16
CA VAL A 86 -1.54 -9.42 4.61
C VAL A 86 -2.03 -10.80 5.10
N ASP A 87 -2.95 -11.43 4.37
CA ASP A 87 -3.50 -12.73 4.74
C ASP A 87 -2.41 -13.81 4.70
N VAL A 88 -1.57 -13.84 3.65
CA VAL A 88 -0.43 -14.77 3.55
C VAL A 88 0.54 -14.59 4.73
N LEU A 89 0.84 -13.36 5.12
CA LEU A 89 1.74 -13.08 6.25
C LEU A 89 1.13 -13.49 7.58
N ARG A 90 -0.17 -13.23 7.79
CA ARG A 90 -0.91 -13.65 8.99
C ARG A 90 -1.02 -15.18 9.08
N GLU A 91 -1.28 -15.86 7.96
CA GLU A 91 -1.29 -17.33 7.89
C GLU A 91 0.09 -17.93 8.24
N ALA A 92 1.17 -17.26 7.89
CA ALA A 92 2.53 -17.62 8.29
C ALA A 92 2.85 -17.31 9.77
N GLY A 93 1.93 -16.66 10.47
CA GLY A 93 2.04 -16.33 11.88
C GLY A 93 2.69 -14.99 12.20
N ALA A 94 2.84 -14.10 11.23
CA ALA A 94 3.32 -12.73 11.46
C ALA A 94 2.27 -11.88 12.20
N ASP A 95 2.76 -10.93 12.99
CA ASP A 95 1.97 -9.83 13.53
C ASP A 95 2.04 -8.65 12.55
N VAL A 96 1.04 -8.52 11.68
CA VAL A 96 1.00 -7.46 10.66
C VAL A 96 0.47 -6.18 11.30
N LEU A 97 1.38 -5.23 11.53
CA LEU A 97 1.09 -3.92 12.14
C LEU A 97 0.25 -3.03 11.22
N GLY A 98 0.51 -3.09 9.91
CA GLY A 98 -0.20 -2.31 8.91
C GLY A 98 0.54 -2.22 7.59
N VAL A 99 0.16 -1.22 6.80
CA VAL A 99 0.69 -0.97 5.46
C VAL A 99 1.26 0.44 5.35
N ALA A 100 2.41 0.57 4.73
CA ALA A 100 2.98 1.85 4.32
C ALA A 100 3.02 1.91 2.78
N SER A 101 2.22 2.79 2.17
CA SER A 101 2.13 2.93 0.71
C SER A 101 2.63 4.29 0.22
N ILE A 102 3.01 4.39 -1.06
CA ILE A 102 3.35 5.68 -1.67
C ILE A 102 2.06 6.46 -1.94
N PHE A 103 1.07 5.80 -2.53
CA PHE A 103 -0.13 6.46 -3.01
C PHE A 103 -1.40 5.65 -2.70
N THR A 104 -2.48 6.35 -2.41
CA THR A 104 -3.82 5.75 -2.36
C THR A 104 -4.82 6.58 -3.16
N TYR A 105 -5.68 5.89 -3.92
CA TYR A 105 -6.85 6.54 -4.52
C TYR A 105 -7.90 6.91 -3.46
N GLY A 106 -7.89 6.29 -2.28
CA GLY A 106 -8.90 6.51 -1.25
C GLY A 106 -10.31 6.10 -1.70
N MET A 107 -10.40 5.09 -2.56
CA MET A 107 -11.69 4.54 -3.02
C MET A 107 -12.45 3.91 -1.85
N GLN A 108 -13.74 4.17 -1.74
CA GLN A 108 -14.57 3.66 -0.63
C GLN A 108 -14.45 2.14 -0.48
N LYS A 109 -14.48 1.40 -1.59
CA LYS A 109 -14.30 -0.06 -1.60
C LYS A 109 -12.96 -0.50 -0.98
N GLY A 110 -11.90 0.27 -1.19
CA GLY A 110 -10.58 0.00 -0.59
C GLY A 110 -10.58 0.27 0.91
N LEU A 111 -11.14 1.40 1.31
CA LEU A 111 -11.26 1.79 2.72
C LEU A 111 -12.08 0.75 3.51
N ASP A 112 -13.23 0.34 2.99
CA ASP A 112 -14.11 -0.65 3.61
C ASP A 112 -13.42 -2.01 3.78
N ARG A 113 -12.67 -2.46 2.76
CA ARG A 113 -11.92 -3.72 2.82
C ARG A 113 -10.78 -3.68 3.84
N LEU A 114 -9.99 -2.61 3.85
CA LEU A 114 -8.92 -2.45 4.83
C LEU A 114 -9.49 -2.42 6.25
N ALA A 115 -10.57 -1.68 6.46
CA ALA A 115 -11.24 -1.62 7.77
C ALA A 115 -11.79 -2.99 8.19
N ALA A 116 -12.45 -3.72 7.29
CA ALA A 116 -12.97 -5.06 7.56
C ALA A 116 -11.88 -6.07 7.91
N ALA A 117 -10.69 -5.91 7.33
CA ALA A 117 -9.51 -6.73 7.62
C ALA A 117 -8.70 -6.26 8.85
N ASN A 118 -9.12 -5.19 9.53
CA ASN A 118 -8.36 -4.52 10.59
C ASN A 118 -6.93 -4.19 10.14
N VAL A 119 -6.80 -3.56 8.97
CA VAL A 119 -5.52 -3.11 8.42
C VAL A 119 -5.53 -1.59 8.29
N ILE A 120 -4.56 -0.96 8.94
CA ILE A 120 -4.33 0.49 8.79
C ILE A 120 -3.31 0.71 7.69
N ASN A 121 -3.60 1.64 6.77
CA ASN A 121 -2.65 2.07 5.76
C ASN A 121 -2.30 3.55 5.96
N HIS A 122 -1.01 3.84 5.98
CA HIS A 122 -0.48 5.19 5.91
C HIS A 122 0.18 5.41 4.54
N SER A 123 -0.36 6.36 3.77
CA SER A 123 0.15 6.70 2.43
C SER A 123 0.87 8.04 2.45
N LEU A 124 1.94 8.16 1.65
CA LEU A 124 2.69 9.41 1.52
C LEU A 124 1.88 10.48 0.77
N SER A 125 1.02 10.05 -0.13
CA SER A 125 0.14 10.92 -0.92
C SER A 125 -1.17 10.22 -1.24
N ASN A 126 -2.15 10.99 -1.72
CA ASN A 126 -3.47 10.51 -2.05
C ASN A 126 -4.05 11.25 -3.27
N PHE A 127 -5.17 10.73 -3.78
CA PHE A 127 -5.81 11.23 -4.98
C PHE A 127 -6.35 12.67 -4.85
N ASP A 128 -6.85 13.04 -3.67
CA ASP A 128 -7.37 14.39 -3.45
C ASP A 128 -6.24 15.44 -3.55
N THR A 129 -5.15 15.22 -2.82
CA THR A 129 -3.96 16.08 -2.87
C THR A 129 -3.37 16.14 -4.29
N LEU A 130 -3.35 15.00 -5.01
CA LEU A 130 -2.88 14.98 -6.39
C LEU A 130 -3.73 15.88 -7.29
N CYS A 131 -5.07 15.83 -7.18
CA CYS A 131 -5.97 16.67 -7.96
C CYS A 131 -5.82 18.16 -7.63
N GLU A 132 -5.65 18.50 -6.36
CA GLU A 132 -5.46 19.87 -5.91
C GLU A 132 -4.17 20.47 -6.49
N VAL A 133 -3.04 19.76 -6.32
CA VAL A 133 -1.75 20.20 -6.87
C VAL A 133 -1.77 20.26 -8.39
N ALA A 134 -2.39 19.29 -9.06
CA ALA A 134 -2.51 19.28 -10.52
C ALA A 134 -3.30 20.50 -11.05
N ALA A 135 -4.33 20.94 -10.31
CA ALA A 135 -5.07 22.14 -10.65
C ALA A 135 -4.26 23.43 -10.38
N GLU A 136 -3.54 23.50 -9.27
CA GLU A 136 -2.66 24.62 -8.92
C GLU A 136 -1.52 24.79 -9.95
N GLU A 137 -0.97 23.68 -10.43
CA GLU A 137 0.09 23.68 -11.45
C GLU A 137 -0.43 23.77 -12.90
N GLY A 138 -1.75 23.79 -13.10
CA GLY A 138 -2.37 23.96 -14.40
C GLY A 138 -2.39 22.70 -15.29
N TYR A 139 -2.15 21.50 -14.74
CA TYR A 139 -2.29 20.23 -15.47
C TYR A 139 -3.76 19.86 -15.72
N ILE A 140 -4.64 20.27 -14.82
CA ILE A 140 -6.10 20.13 -14.95
C ILE A 140 -6.75 21.45 -14.59
N LYS A 141 -8.02 21.65 -14.99
CA LYS A 141 -8.78 22.82 -14.56
C LYS A 141 -9.38 22.60 -13.18
N PRO A 142 -9.54 23.66 -12.35
CA PRO A 142 -10.18 23.53 -11.04
C PRO A 142 -11.59 22.89 -11.09
N GLU A 143 -12.34 23.14 -12.15
CA GLU A 143 -13.68 22.54 -12.39
C GLU A 143 -13.63 21.02 -12.60
N ASP A 144 -12.49 20.46 -13.07
CA ASP A 144 -12.34 19.03 -13.28
C ASP A 144 -12.24 18.24 -11.95
N ILE A 145 -11.87 18.87 -10.85
CA ILE A 145 -11.71 18.23 -9.55
C ILE A 145 -13.01 17.53 -9.11
N ALA A 146 -14.16 18.19 -9.27
CA ALA A 146 -15.45 17.62 -8.90
C ALA A 146 -15.77 16.34 -9.71
N ARG A 147 -15.42 16.34 -11.00
CA ARG A 147 -15.58 15.19 -11.90
C ARG A 147 -14.65 14.04 -11.52
N LEU A 148 -13.39 14.33 -11.21
CA LEU A 148 -12.41 13.35 -10.77
C LEU A 148 -12.77 12.73 -9.40
N LYS A 149 -13.39 13.49 -8.51
CA LYS A 149 -13.94 12.95 -7.24
C LYS A 149 -15.09 11.95 -7.48
N LYS A 150 -15.93 12.16 -8.50
CA LYS A 150 -16.95 11.16 -8.89
C LYS A 150 -16.31 9.87 -9.39
N PHE A 151 -15.30 9.95 -10.27
CA PHE A 151 -14.51 8.79 -10.69
C PHE A 151 -13.99 7.99 -9.48
N ARG A 152 -13.38 8.66 -8.49
CA ARG A 152 -12.88 7.99 -7.30
C ARG A 152 -13.97 7.25 -6.51
N GLN A 153 -15.17 7.84 -6.42
CA GLN A 153 -16.31 7.23 -5.72
C GLN A 153 -16.79 5.96 -6.40
N ASN A 154 -16.91 5.98 -7.72
CA ASN A 154 -17.35 4.84 -8.52
C ASN A 154 -16.68 4.83 -9.91
N PRO A 155 -15.50 4.21 -10.06
CA PRO A 155 -14.79 4.16 -11.34
C PRO A 155 -15.56 3.44 -12.47
N SER A 156 -16.54 2.60 -12.10
CA SER A 156 -17.37 1.86 -13.08
C SER A 156 -18.54 2.67 -13.61
N ASP A 157 -18.82 3.83 -13.03
CA ASP A 157 -19.84 4.76 -13.50
C ASP A 157 -19.20 5.77 -14.45
N GLU A 158 -19.44 5.61 -15.74
CA GLU A 158 -18.86 6.48 -16.79
C GLU A 158 -19.46 7.90 -16.82
N SER A 159 -20.43 8.23 -15.96
CA SER A 159 -21.07 9.55 -15.91
C SER A 159 -20.08 10.70 -15.61
N TRP A 160 -18.96 10.40 -14.98
CA TRP A 160 -17.88 11.38 -14.72
C TRP A 160 -17.22 11.89 -16.00
N MET A 161 -17.28 11.14 -17.12
CA MET A 161 -16.73 11.54 -18.42
C MET A 161 -17.60 12.56 -19.15
N ASN A 162 -18.88 12.67 -18.79
CA ASN A 162 -19.91 13.45 -19.50
C ASN A 162 -20.25 14.78 -18.79
N GLY A 163 -19.31 15.34 -18.04
CA GLY A 163 -19.52 16.58 -17.27
C GLY A 163 -18.72 17.75 -17.79
#